data_b92082f9a5f187cfc4815f083f91ba7f
#
_entry.id   b92082f9a5f187cfc4815f083f91ba7f
#
_cell.length_a   1.000
_cell.length_b   1.000
_cell.length_c   1.000
_cell.angle_alpha   90.00
_cell.angle_beta   90.00
_cell.angle_gamma   90.00
#
_symmetry.space_group_name_H-M   'P 1'
#
loop_
_entity.id
_entity.type
_entity.pdbx_description
1 polymer ?
#
loop_
_entity_poly.entity_id
_entity_poly.type
_entity_poly.pdbx_seq_one_letter_code
_entity_poly.pdbx_strand_id
1 'polypeptide(L)'
;MKTQVEEFIRATLDKKNRIVAVIGVCKNAGKTTLMNWLLQQAEEDVLGVLTTGRDGEDIDLVTHEAKPKVGLPAHSIFSTFAEEIEKHASNLAVLEKLPLKAGGRNLWLAKAKKELRVEIVGPASAEAQLKLAKHLLSLGATKVFIDGSLDRKAISLQEGLDAVVLVISPAFGDEIAILDEVVRLHELSTIKQSRLKFKSDYISYRTSQGTWKETEYKSLLSREKEIFQHLDMEFDSLYLPCPITDKGFPIIKSFLQQYKGELILRHPYLLHISLNHLNWLKKNSQLKVISPFKLKAIAVNSYASNGKHLPSDALRTLIRQRISKLPIIDVKEII
;
A
#
# COMPACT_ATOMS: atom_id res chain seq x y z
N MET A 1 -10.42 20.51 14.25
CA MET A 1 -10.33 19.07 14.58
C MET A 1 -11.48 18.28 13.94
N LYS A 2 -12.73 18.56 14.28
CA LYS A 2 -13.91 17.84 13.73
C LYS A 2 -13.93 17.80 12.19
N THR A 3 -13.67 18.90 11.51
CA THR A 3 -13.62 19.01 10.04
C THR A 3 -12.57 18.09 9.40
N GLN A 4 -11.41 17.89 10.03
CA GLN A 4 -10.34 17.05 9.47
C GLN A 4 -10.61 15.57 9.60
N VAL A 5 -11.25 15.15 10.69
CA VAL A 5 -11.72 13.77 10.86
C VAL A 5 -12.78 13.45 9.82
N GLU A 6 -13.73 14.38 9.58
CA GLU A 6 -14.75 14.23 8.55
C GLU A 6 -14.14 14.16 7.13
N GLU A 7 -13.13 14.98 6.83
CA GLU A 7 -12.39 14.91 5.57
C GLU A 7 -11.63 13.60 5.41
N PHE A 8 -11.01 13.12 6.49
CA PHE A 8 -10.30 11.83 6.50
C PHE A 8 -11.26 10.66 6.22
N ILE A 9 -12.40 10.63 6.92
CA ILE A 9 -13.46 9.63 6.69
C ILE A 9 -13.92 9.70 5.24
N ARG A 10 -14.28 10.88 4.74
CA ARG A 10 -14.74 11.06 3.37
C ARG A 10 -13.69 10.62 2.34
N ALA A 11 -12.41 10.97 2.53
CA ALA A 11 -11.34 10.58 1.62
C ALA A 11 -11.09 9.07 1.61
N THR A 12 -11.27 8.41 2.75
CA THR A 12 -11.00 6.97 2.92
C THR A 12 -12.20 6.12 2.56
N LEU A 13 -13.39 6.48 3.04
CA LEU A 13 -14.62 5.71 2.93
C LEU A 13 -15.51 6.12 1.74
N ASP A 14 -15.03 6.95 0.82
CA ASP A 14 -15.75 7.25 -0.44
C ASP A 14 -16.26 5.95 -1.08
N LYS A 15 -17.49 5.97 -1.60
CA LYS A 15 -18.12 4.80 -2.23
C LYS A 15 -17.31 4.22 -3.41
N LYS A 16 -16.48 5.04 -4.05
CA LYS A 16 -15.57 4.62 -5.13
C LYS A 16 -14.37 3.83 -4.61
N ASN A 17 -14.04 3.96 -3.33
CA ASN A 17 -12.93 3.25 -2.69
C ASN A 17 -13.43 1.90 -2.17
N ARG A 18 -13.51 0.91 -3.05
CA ARG A 18 -14.00 -0.43 -2.70
C ARG A 18 -12.93 -1.30 -2.04
N ILE A 19 -11.65 -1.11 -2.38
CA ILE A 19 -10.53 -1.82 -1.77
C ILE A 19 -9.60 -0.78 -1.17
N VAL A 20 -9.54 -0.75 0.16
CA VAL A 20 -8.77 0.22 0.96
C VAL A 20 -7.65 -0.52 1.70
N ALA A 21 -6.40 -0.09 1.52
CA ALA A 21 -5.29 -0.60 2.30
C ALA A 21 -4.89 0.38 3.42
N VAL A 22 -4.71 -0.14 4.62
CA VAL A 22 -4.11 0.58 5.74
C VAL A 22 -2.67 0.09 5.87
N ILE A 23 -1.71 0.94 5.55
CA ILE A 23 -0.28 0.59 5.52
C ILE A 23 0.51 1.43 6.52
N GLY A 24 1.49 0.82 7.17
CA GLY A 24 2.35 1.50 8.13
C GLY A 24 3.79 1.60 7.64
N VAL A 25 4.45 2.72 7.91
CA VAL A 25 5.88 2.92 7.59
C VAL A 25 6.80 1.92 8.31
N CYS A 26 6.34 1.36 9.45
CA CYS A 26 7.08 0.37 10.24
C CYS A 26 6.12 -0.61 10.94
N LYS A 27 6.70 -1.65 11.58
CA LYS A 27 5.94 -2.48 12.53
C LYS A 27 5.42 -1.62 13.69
N ASN A 28 4.27 -2.03 14.24
CA ASN A 28 3.64 -1.37 15.39
C ASN A 28 3.36 0.14 15.19
N ALA A 29 3.19 0.58 13.94
CA ALA A 29 2.84 1.96 13.63
C ALA A 29 1.43 2.38 14.08
N GLY A 30 0.57 1.46 14.53
CA GLY A 30 -0.82 1.73 14.92
C GLY A 30 -1.84 1.40 13.82
N LYS A 31 -1.47 0.62 12.81
CA LYS A 31 -2.37 0.21 11.71
C LYS A 31 -3.67 -0.43 12.20
N THR A 32 -3.56 -1.44 13.07
CA THR A 32 -4.72 -2.19 13.57
C THR A 32 -5.66 -1.30 14.39
N THR A 33 -5.11 -0.33 15.12
CA THR A 33 -5.91 0.66 15.86
C THR A 33 -6.71 1.54 14.91
N LEU A 34 -6.04 2.09 13.89
CA LEU A 34 -6.72 2.89 12.86
C LEU A 34 -7.75 2.05 12.09
N MET A 35 -7.41 0.80 11.75
CA MET A 35 -8.33 -0.07 11.04
C MET A 35 -9.59 -0.37 11.84
N ASN A 36 -9.46 -0.68 13.13
CA ASN A 36 -10.61 -0.89 14.02
C ASN A 36 -11.52 0.33 14.05
N TRP A 37 -10.95 1.54 14.13
CA TRP A 37 -11.74 2.75 14.07
C TRP A 37 -12.43 2.95 12.71
N LEU A 38 -11.73 2.73 11.59
CA LEU A 38 -12.33 2.83 10.25
C LEU A 38 -13.47 1.81 10.04
N LEU A 39 -13.32 0.59 10.57
CA LEU A 39 -14.37 -0.43 10.51
C LEU A 39 -15.63 0.02 11.26
N GLN A 40 -15.50 0.72 12.38
CA GLN A 40 -16.63 1.29 13.12
C GLN A 40 -17.28 2.47 12.39
N GLN A 41 -16.49 3.29 11.66
CA GLN A 41 -17.04 4.39 10.87
C GLN A 41 -17.81 3.93 9.62
N ALA A 42 -17.62 2.68 9.21
CA ALA A 42 -18.26 2.07 8.04
C ALA A 42 -19.39 1.08 8.42
N GLU A 43 -20.09 1.33 9.51
CA GLU A 43 -21.09 0.41 10.10
C GLU A 43 -22.24 0.01 9.17
N GLU A 44 -22.62 0.88 8.22
CA GLU A 44 -23.72 0.59 7.27
C GLU A 44 -23.29 -0.35 6.13
N ASP A 45 -22.01 -0.66 5.99
CA ASP A 45 -21.44 -1.45 4.91
C ASP A 45 -21.26 -2.91 5.30
N VAL A 46 -21.44 -3.83 4.35
CA VAL A 46 -20.95 -5.21 4.49
C VAL A 46 -19.46 -5.20 4.21
N LEU A 47 -18.66 -5.34 5.26
CA LEU A 47 -17.23 -5.17 5.18
C LEU A 47 -16.51 -6.49 4.88
N GLY A 48 -15.53 -6.43 3.98
CA GLY A 48 -14.51 -7.45 3.84
C GLY A 48 -13.26 -7.04 4.62
N VAL A 49 -12.64 -7.95 5.38
CA VAL A 49 -11.44 -7.64 6.15
C VAL A 49 -10.38 -8.69 5.91
N LEU A 50 -9.22 -8.24 5.47
CA LEU A 50 -8.05 -9.07 5.16
C LEU A 50 -6.80 -8.52 5.84
N THR A 51 -5.83 -9.40 6.09
CA THR A 51 -4.51 -9.02 6.60
C THR A 51 -3.39 -9.63 5.76
N THR A 52 -2.22 -9.03 5.83
CA THR A 52 -1.00 -9.58 5.22
C THR A 52 -0.37 -10.60 6.17
N GLY A 53 -0.67 -11.87 5.97
CA GLY A 53 -0.20 -12.95 6.83
C GLY A 53 -1.16 -13.26 7.97
N ARG A 54 -0.71 -13.25 9.21
CA ARG A 54 -1.49 -13.56 10.40
C ARG A 54 -1.60 -12.32 11.29
N ASP A 55 -2.81 -11.94 11.63
CA ASP A 55 -3.10 -10.84 12.56
C ASP A 55 -4.14 -11.28 13.59
N GLY A 56 -4.01 -10.77 14.82
CA GLY A 56 -4.87 -11.18 15.95
C GLY A 56 -4.20 -12.20 16.89
N GLU A 57 -2.89 -12.46 16.73
CA GLU A 57 -2.11 -13.14 17.76
C GLU A 57 -2.14 -12.34 19.06
N ASP A 58 -2.29 -13.05 20.19
CA ASP A 58 -2.41 -12.41 21.51
C ASP A 58 -1.14 -11.63 21.91
N ILE A 59 0.03 -12.04 21.39
CA ILE A 59 1.34 -11.46 21.75
C ILE A 59 2.17 -11.25 20.47
N ASP A 60 2.82 -10.10 20.36
CA ASP A 60 3.85 -9.88 19.35
C ASP A 60 5.09 -10.72 19.67
N LEU A 61 5.49 -11.60 18.76
CA LEU A 61 6.65 -12.50 18.96
C LEU A 61 7.99 -11.75 19.11
N VAL A 62 8.04 -10.46 18.77
CA VAL A 62 9.26 -9.64 18.84
C VAL A 62 9.26 -8.75 20.08
N THR A 63 8.11 -8.13 20.40
CA THR A 63 8.01 -7.17 21.53
C THR A 63 7.40 -7.79 22.79
N HIS A 64 6.80 -8.98 22.69
CA HIS A 64 6.03 -9.65 23.76
C HIS A 64 4.86 -8.82 24.32
N GLU A 65 4.41 -7.80 23.57
CA GLU A 65 3.26 -6.97 23.93
C GLU A 65 1.96 -7.55 23.36
N ALA A 66 0.85 -7.34 24.09
CA ALA A 66 -0.48 -7.69 23.60
C ALA A 66 -0.83 -6.88 22.34
N LYS A 67 -1.12 -7.56 21.25
CA LYS A 67 -1.58 -6.89 20.01
C LYS A 67 -3.07 -6.56 20.09
N PRO A 68 -3.49 -5.38 19.58
CA PRO A 68 -4.91 -5.10 19.46
C PRO A 68 -5.55 -6.10 18.48
N LYS A 69 -6.55 -6.84 18.96
CA LYS A 69 -7.35 -7.73 18.11
C LYS A 69 -8.21 -6.89 17.16
N VAL A 70 -8.45 -7.42 15.97
CA VAL A 70 -9.36 -6.79 15.01
C VAL A 70 -10.80 -7.02 15.49
N GLY A 71 -11.51 -5.92 15.72
CA GLY A 71 -12.95 -5.90 16.02
C GLY A 71 -13.74 -5.87 14.71
N LEU A 72 -14.44 -6.95 14.41
CA LEU A 72 -15.28 -7.05 13.22
C LEU A 72 -16.71 -6.64 13.53
N PRO A 73 -17.28 -5.67 12.82
CA PRO A 73 -18.72 -5.41 12.85
C PRO A 73 -19.54 -6.63 12.41
N ALA A 74 -20.80 -6.68 12.80
CA ALA A 74 -21.71 -7.69 12.31
C ALA A 74 -21.75 -7.72 10.77
N HIS A 75 -21.94 -8.91 10.20
CA HIS A 75 -21.97 -9.17 8.76
C HIS A 75 -20.66 -9.04 8.01
N SER A 76 -19.54 -8.70 8.68
CA SER A 76 -18.22 -8.68 8.07
C SER A 76 -17.81 -10.04 7.52
N ILE A 77 -17.17 -10.06 6.34
CA ILE A 77 -16.63 -11.25 5.69
C ILE A 77 -15.10 -11.19 5.80
N PHE A 78 -14.49 -12.26 6.26
CA PHE A 78 -13.05 -12.31 6.50
C PHE A 78 -12.48 -13.71 6.29
N SER A 79 -11.16 -13.82 6.17
CA SER A 79 -10.47 -15.11 6.08
C SER A 79 -9.77 -15.46 7.40
N THR A 80 -9.84 -16.75 7.78
CA THR A 80 -9.26 -17.27 9.01
C THR A 80 -8.96 -18.77 8.90
N PHE A 81 -8.47 -19.39 9.97
CA PHE A 81 -8.29 -20.82 10.07
C PHE A 81 -9.53 -21.55 10.60
N ALA A 82 -9.60 -22.89 10.39
CA ALA A 82 -10.71 -23.71 10.85
C ALA A 82 -10.90 -23.66 12.36
N GLU A 83 -9.81 -23.64 13.11
CA GLU A 83 -9.82 -23.64 14.58
C GLU A 83 -10.47 -22.37 15.14
N GLU A 84 -10.28 -21.21 14.49
CA GLU A 84 -10.93 -19.96 14.90
C GLU A 84 -12.43 -20.01 14.60
N ILE A 85 -12.83 -20.68 13.52
CA ILE A 85 -14.25 -20.93 13.20
C ILE A 85 -14.89 -21.83 14.25
N GLU A 86 -14.25 -22.92 14.64
CA GLU A 86 -14.73 -23.85 15.67
C GLU A 86 -14.90 -23.15 17.02
N LYS A 87 -13.91 -22.34 17.42
CA LYS A 87 -13.93 -21.55 18.66
C LYS A 87 -15.12 -20.58 18.71
N HIS A 88 -15.55 -20.06 17.56
CA HIS A 88 -16.61 -19.07 17.44
C HIS A 88 -17.84 -19.58 16.66
N ALA A 89 -18.10 -20.89 16.61
CA ALA A 89 -19.09 -21.52 15.74
C ALA A 89 -20.51 -20.92 15.84
N SER A 90 -20.95 -20.53 17.05
CA SER A 90 -22.25 -19.88 17.24
C SER A 90 -22.35 -18.48 16.62
N ASN A 91 -21.22 -17.79 16.47
CA ASN A 91 -21.14 -16.38 16.07
C ASN A 91 -20.68 -16.21 14.61
N LEU A 92 -20.27 -17.29 13.95
CA LEU A 92 -19.79 -17.30 12.58
C LEU A 92 -20.68 -18.13 11.67
N ALA A 93 -20.79 -17.73 10.42
CA ALA A 93 -21.28 -18.55 9.32
C ALA A 93 -20.08 -18.88 8.42
N VAL A 94 -19.82 -20.15 8.20
CA VAL A 94 -18.80 -20.60 7.24
C VAL A 94 -19.35 -20.37 5.84
N LEU A 95 -18.59 -19.70 4.99
CA LEU A 95 -18.95 -19.47 3.59
C LEU A 95 -18.31 -20.52 2.68
N GLU A 96 -16.98 -20.66 2.74
CA GLU A 96 -16.25 -21.60 1.90
C GLU A 96 -14.84 -21.88 2.41
N LYS A 97 -14.27 -23.00 1.97
CA LYS A 97 -12.85 -23.32 2.09
C LYS A 97 -12.11 -22.75 0.89
N LEU A 98 -11.08 -21.93 1.13
CA LEU A 98 -10.33 -21.33 0.04
C LEU A 98 -9.27 -22.27 -0.52
N PRO A 99 -8.96 -22.20 -1.84
CA PRO A 99 -7.82 -22.87 -2.46
C PRO A 99 -6.51 -22.15 -2.12
N LEU A 100 -6.40 -21.56 -0.93
CA LEU A 100 -5.29 -20.76 -0.46
C LEU A 100 -4.81 -21.28 0.89
N LYS A 101 -3.52 -21.09 1.15
CA LYS A 101 -2.87 -21.47 2.41
C LYS A 101 -2.10 -20.31 3.01
N ALA A 102 -2.03 -20.26 4.33
CA ALA A 102 -1.13 -19.41 5.08
C ALA A 102 -0.36 -20.29 6.07
N GLY A 103 0.98 -20.20 6.11
CA GLY A 103 1.81 -21.05 6.98
C GLY A 103 1.55 -22.57 6.79
N GLY A 104 1.26 -23.02 5.58
CA GLY A 104 0.95 -24.43 5.27
C GLY A 104 -0.50 -24.87 5.59
N ARG A 105 -1.30 -24.05 6.29
CA ARG A 105 -2.68 -24.36 6.71
C ARG A 105 -3.70 -23.78 5.72
N ASN A 106 -4.82 -24.48 5.54
CA ASN A 106 -5.90 -24.02 4.69
C ASN A 106 -6.61 -22.79 5.27
N LEU A 107 -6.94 -21.83 4.40
CA LEU A 107 -7.77 -20.69 4.74
C LEU A 107 -9.25 -20.97 4.47
N TRP A 108 -10.09 -20.35 5.27
CA TRP A 108 -11.54 -20.40 5.16
C TRP A 108 -12.10 -18.98 5.13
N LEU A 109 -13.21 -18.79 4.44
CA LEU A 109 -14.02 -17.60 4.55
C LEU A 109 -15.15 -17.82 5.54
N ALA A 110 -15.33 -16.85 6.40
CA ALA A 110 -16.42 -16.80 7.36
C ALA A 110 -17.09 -15.42 7.36
N LYS A 111 -18.36 -15.40 7.75
CA LYS A 111 -19.15 -14.19 7.95
C LYS A 111 -19.51 -14.06 9.42
N ALA A 112 -19.25 -12.91 10.01
CA ALA A 112 -19.63 -12.58 11.37
C ALA A 112 -21.16 -12.43 11.48
N LYS A 113 -21.83 -13.12 12.40
CA LYS A 113 -23.26 -12.97 12.68
C LYS A 113 -23.56 -11.78 13.60
N LYS A 114 -22.58 -11.41 14.41
CA LYS A 114 -22.60 -10.26 15.32
C LYS A 114 -21.19 -9.66 15.43
N GLU A 115 -21.06 -8.54 16.09
CA GLU A 115 -19.76 -7.98 16.42
C GLU A 115 -18.93 -8.99 17.23
N LEU A 116 -17.68 -9.18 16.84
CA LEU A 116 -16.75 -10.07 17.55
C LEU A 116 -15.29 -9.72 17.26
N ARG A 117 -14.41 -10.23 18.12
CA ARG A 117 -12.97 -10.15 17.95
C ARG A 117 -12.41 -11.52 17.63
N VAL A 118 -11.75 -11.62 16.48
CA VAL A 118 -11.23 -12.89 15.93
C VAL A 118 -9.83 -12.71 15.37
N GLU A 119 -9.16 -13.83 15.20
CA GLU A 119 -7.93 -13.88 14.44
C GLU A 119 -8.25 -13.84 12.93
N ILE A 120 -7.69 -12.86 12.24
CA ILE A 120 -7.78 -12.76 10.77
C ILE A 120 -6.46 -13.27 10.19
N VAL A 121 -6.56 -14.10 9.18
CA VAL A 121 -5.42 -14.67 8.49
C VAL A 121 -5.61 -14.52 6.99
N GLY A 122 -4.62 -13.94 6.33
CA GLY A 122 -4.63 -13.74 4.88
C GLY A 122 -3.47 -14.45 4.19
N PRO A 123 -3.52 -14.56 2.86
CA PRO A 123 -2.41 -15.10 2.10
C PRO A 123 -1.20 -14.16 2.15
N ALA A 124 0.01 -14.73 2.15
CA ALA A 124 1.25 -13.97 2.21
C ALA A 124 1.54 -13.17 0.92
N SER A 125 1.00 -13.61 -0.22
CA SER A 125 1.22 -12.98 -1.52
C SER A 125 0.21 -11.84 -1.72
N ALA A 126 0.71 -10.67 -2.05
CA ALA A 126 -0.11 -9.49 -2.33
C ALA A 126 -1.08 -9.68 -3.52
N GLU A 127 -0.67 -10.45 -4.53
CA GLU A 127 -1.54 -10.81 -5.65
C GLU A 127 -2.71 -11.68 -5.17
N ALA A 128 -2.45 -12.67 -4.31
CA ALA A 128 -3.50 -13.51 -3.74
C ALA A 128 -4.44 -12.69 -2.83
N GLN A 129 -3.92 -11.71 -2.11
CA GLN A 129 -4.75 -10.80 -1.30
C GLN A 129 -5.68 -9.95 -2.16
N LEU A 130 -5.20 -9.40 -3.28
CA LEU A 130 -6.06 -8.63 -4.20
C LEU A 130 -7.10 -9.51 -4.88
N LYS A 131 -6.74 -10.74 -5.27
CA LYS A 131 -7.71 -11.72 -5.80
C LYS A 131 -8.77 -12.03 -4.74
N LEU A 132 -8.35 -12.26 -3.50
CA LEU A 132 -9.26 -12.52 -2.39
C LEU A 132 -10.13 -11.30 -2.07
N ALA A 133 -9.59 -10.08 -2.08
CA ALA A 133 -10.37 -8.86 -1.90
C ALA A 133 -11.48 -8.71 -2.97
N LYS A 134 -11.16 -8.98 -4.23
CA LYS A 134 -12.15 -8.98 -5.32
C LYS A 134 -13.20 -10.09 -5.13
N HIS A 135 -12.79 -11.23 -4.61
CA HIS A 135 -13.71 -12.33 -4.28
C HIS A 135 -14.67 -11.94 -3.15
N LEU A 136 -14.18 -11.29 -2.08
CA LEU A 136 -15.06 -10.76 -1.02
C LEU A 136 -16.09 -9.77 -1.57
N LEU A 137 -15.68 -8.90 -2.50
CA LEU A 137 -16.62 -8.00 -3.18
C LEU A 137 -17.70 -8.77 -3.97
N SER A 138 -17.35 -9.89 -4.61
CA SER A 138 -18.32 -10.72 -5.33
C SER A 138 -19.29 -11.48 -4.40
N LEU A 139 -18.89 -11.72 -3.15
CA LEU A 139 -19.71 -12.30 -2.09
C LEU A 139 -20.61 -11.28 -1.37
N GLY A 140 -20.63 -10.03 -1.86
CA GLY A 140 -21.52 -8.99 -1.35
C GLY A 140 -20.86 -8.01 -0.37
N ALA A 141 -19.55 -8.08 -0.14
CA ALA A 141 -18.87 -7.00 0.56
C ALA A 141 -18.95 -5.71 -0.28
N THR A 142 -19.35 -4.61 0.33
CA THR A 142 -19.40 -3.29 -0.32
C THR A 142 -18.03 -2.64 -0.32
N LYS A 143 -17.23 -2.90 0.71
CA LYS A 143 -15.89 -2.38 0.89
C LYS A 143 -14.98 -3.44 1.53
N VAL A 144 -13.72 -3.51 1.09
CA VAL A 144 -12.72 -4.43 1.64
C VAL A 144 -11.55 -3.63 2.20
N PHE A 145 -11.24 -3.88 3.46
CA PHE A 145 -10.05 -3.37 4.13
C PHE A 145 -8.93 -4.41 4.13
N ILE A 146 -7.71 -3.96 3.86
CA ILE A 146 -6.52 -4.80 3.91
C ILE A 146 -5.52 -4.15 4.87
N ASP A 147 -5.19 -4.86 5.98
CA ASP A 147 -4.06 -4.49 6.83
C ASP A 147 -2.76 -4.95 6.15
N GLY A 148 -1.90 -4.02 5.80
CA GLY A 148 -0.68 -4.27 5.06
C GLY A 148 0.55 -3.58 5.66
N SER A 149 1.74 -4.04 5.28
CA SER A 149 2.99 -3.36 5.58
C SER A 149 3.64 -2.81 4.31
N LEU A 150 4.41 -1.72 4.47
CA LEU A 150 5.19 -1.09 3.39
C LEU A 150 6.47 -1.85 3.02
N ASP A 151 6.56 -3.14 3.35
CA ASP A 151 7.74 -3.91 2.99
C ASP A 151 7.80 -4.19 1.46
N ARG A 152 8.97 -4.62 1.00
CA ARG A 152 9.25 -4.86 -0.43
C ARG A 152 8.33 -5.91 -1.07
N LYS A 153 7.65 -6.76 -0.26
CA LYS A 153 6.74 -7.81 -0.73
C LYS A 153 5.35 -7.26 -1.06
N ALA A 154 5.01 -6.09 -0.51
CA ALA A 154 3.72 -5.43 -0.72
C ALA A 154 3.64 -4.55 -1.99
N ILE A 155 4.66 -4.54 -2.86
CA ILE A 155 4.68 -3.72 -4.09
C ILE A 155 3.48 -4.01 -4.98
N SER A 156 3.14 -5.30 -5.15
CA SER A 156 1.99 -5.71 -5.97
C SER A 156 0.65 -5.41 -5.30
N LEU A 157 0.61 -5.20 -3.98
CA LEU A 157 -0.60 -4.81 -3.26
C LEU A 157 -1.08 -3.41 -3.68
N GLN A 158 -0.17 -2.56 -4.11
CA GLN A 158 -0.48 -1.20 -4.53
C GLN A 158 -1.21 -1.16 -5.88
N GLU A 159 -0.98 -2.16 -6.75
CA GLU A 159 -1.72 -2.31 -8.00
C GLU A 159 -3.14 -2.80 -7.71
N GLY A 160 -4.15 -2.04 -8.11
CA GLY A 160 -5.54 -2.45 -7.99
C GLY A 160 -6.23 -2.04 -6.67
N LEU A 161 -5.54 -1.34 -5.78
CA LEU A 161 -6.17 -0.65 -4.65
C LEU A 161 -6.91 0.60 -5.12
N ASP A 162 -7.99 0.96 -4.44
CA ASP A 162 -8.73 2.19 -4.71
C ASP A 162 -8.28 3.33 -3.80
N ALA A 163 -7.86 3.01 -2.59
CA ALA A 163 -7.33 3.96 -1.63
C ALA A 163 -6.24 3.33 -0.76
N VAL A 164 -5.28 4.15 -0.37
CA VAL A 164 -4.26 3.82 0.62
C VAL A 164 -4.30 4.85 1.73
N VAL A 165 -4.32 4.38 2.95
CA VAL A 165 -4.16 5.19 4.16
C VAL A 165 -2.81 4.86 4.77
N LEU A 166 -1.96 5.87 4.94
CA LEU A 166 -0.63 5.72 5.49
C LEU A 166 -0.66 5.97 7.00
N VAL A 167 -0.10 5.04 7.78
CA VAL A 167 0.09 5.20 9.23
C VAL A 167 1.56 5.41 9.52
N ILE A 168 1.88 6.48 10.21
CA ILE A 168 3.24 6.87 10.60
C ILE A 168 3.41 6.85 12.11
N SER A 169 4.61 6.55 12.59
CA SER A 169 4.92 6.43 14.00
C SER A 169 6.38 6.77 14.30
N PRO A 170 6.68 7.29 15.52
CA PRO A 170 8.06 7.49 16.00
C PRO A 170 8.91 6.22 16.05
N ALA A 171 8.31 5.03 15.94
CA ALA A 171 9.04 3.78 15.79
C ALA A 171 9.85 3.70 14.49
N PHE A 172 9.50 4.48 13.47
CA PHE A 172 10.21 4.52 12.19
C PHE A 172 11.56 5.25 12.29
N GLY A 173 11.62 6.36 13.02
CA GLY A 173 12.80 7.18 13.12
C GLY A 173 12.56 8.48 13.90
N ASP A 174 13.42 9.45 13.69
CA ASP A 174 13.23 10.83 14.16
C ASP A 174 12.27 11.61 13.24
N GLU A 175 11.99 12.86 13.60
CA GLU A 175 11.09 13.73 12.83
C GLU A 175 11.53 13.92 11.37
N ILE A 176 12.82 14.04 11.13
CA ILE A 176 13.40 14.27 9.80
C ILE A 176 13.17 13.01 8.93
N ALA A 177 13.54 11.84 9.46
CA ALA A 177 13.36 10.57 8.75
C ALA A 177 11.88 10.29 8.43
N ILE A 178 10.98 10.57 9.37
CA ILE A 178 9.54 10.43 9.18
C ILE A 178 9.06 11.39 8.09
N LEU A 179 9.44 12.66 8.16
CA LEU A 179 9.03 13.69 7.22
C LEU A 179 9.51 13.35 5.79
N ASP A 180 10.77 12.97 5.65
CA ASP A 180 11.36 12.59 4.35
C ASP A 180 10.62 11.40 3.73
N GLU A 181 10.31 10.36 4.52
CA GLU A 181 9.58 9.19 4.01
C GLU A 181 8.14 9.54 3.64
N VAL A 182 7.44 10.31 4.46
CA VAL A 182 6.06 10.72 4.18
C VAL A 182 5.99 11.60 2.94
N VAL A 183 6.90 12.56 2.79
CA VAL A 183 7.00 13.40 1.60
C VAL A 183 7.36 12.55 0.38
N ARG A 184 8.31 11.62 0.49
CA ARG A 184 8.65 10.68 -0.59
C ARG A 184 7.44 9.87 -1.06
N LEU A 185 6.66 9.30 -0.12
CA LEU A 185 5.46 8.54 -0.44
C LEU A 185 4.37 9.42 -1.08
N HIS A 186 4.21 10.65 -0.59
CA HIS A 186 3.32 11.61 -1.22
C HIS A 186 3.77 11.94 -2.65
N GLU A 187 5.06 12.22 -2.86
CA GLU A 187 5.60 12.51 -4.20
C GLU A 187 5.41 11.34 -5.16
N LEU A 188 5.54 10.08 -4.69
CA LEU A 188 5.21 8.89 -5.47
C LEU A 188 3.72 8.85 -5.87
N SER A 189 2.83 9.30 -4.99
CA SER A 189 1.38 9.33 -5.26
C SER A 189 0.96 10.38 -6.28
N THR A 190 1.80 11.39 -6.51
CA THR A 190 1.54 12.46 -7.49
C THR A 190 2.02 12.13 -8.90
N ILE A 191 2.71 11.00 -9.10
CA ILE A 191 3.17 10.58 -10.43
C ILE A 191 1.95 10.27 -11.30
N LYS A 192 1.91 10.91 -12.46
CA LYS A 192 0.77 10.81 -13.38
C LYS A 192 0.64 9.40 -13.97
N GLN A 193 -0.60 8.96 -14.15
CA GLN A 193 -0.88 7.72 -14.85
C GLN A 193 -0.60 7.88 -16.35
N SER A 194 0.05 6.88 -16.93
CA SER A 194 0.23 6.79 -18.38
C SER A 194 -1.11 6.47 -19.05
N ARG A 195 -1.36 7.07 -20.21
CA ARG A 195 -2.49 6.69 -21.06
C ARG A 195 -2.20 5.40 -21.84
N LEU A 196 -0.93 5.02 -21.94
CA LEU A 196 -0.49 3.82 -22.63
C LEU A 196 -0.79 2.60 -21.77
N LYS A 197 -1.59 1.68 -22.30
CA LYS A 197 -1.92 0.40 -21.68
C LYS A 197 -0.93 -0.65 -22.18
N PHE A 198 0.29 -0.61 -21.65
CA PHE A 198 1.33 -1.57 -21.98
C PHE A 198 1.79 -2.29 -20.71
N LYS A 199 1.93 -3.60 -20.80
CA LYS A 199 2.50 -4.43 -19.72
C LYS A 199 3.43 -5.45 -20.34
N SER A 200 4.65 -5.49 -19.85
CA SER A 200 5.64 -6.51 -20.16
C SER A 200 6.45 -6.82 -18.91
N ASP A 201 7.06 -7.98 -18.86
CA ASP A 201 8.07 -8.32 -17.87
C ASP A 201 9.48 -7.93 -18.33
N TYR A 202 9.60 -7.39 -19.53
CA TYR A 202 10.84 -6.95 -20.14
C TYR A 202 10.92 -5.43 -20.25
N ILE A 203 12.13 -4.89 -20.18
CA ILE A 203 12.40 -3.50 -20.53
C ILE A 203 11.98 -3.32 -22.00
N SER A 204 11.18 -2.32 -22.26
CA SER A 204 10.58 -2.14 -23.56
C SER A 204 10.55 -0.67 -23.94
N TYR A 205 10.61 -0.38 -25.23
CA TYR A 205 10.56 0.98 -25.73
C TYR A 205 9.55 1.09 -26.88
N ARG A 206 8.97 2.27 -27.05
CA ARG A 206 8.06 2.58 -28.15
C ARG A 206 8.79 3.43 -29.17
N THR A 207 8.83 2.95 -30.40
CA THR A 207 9.41 3.70 -31.52
C THR A 207 8.60 4.95 -31.85
N SER A 208 9.18 5.91 -32.57
CA SER A 208 8.50 7.11 -33.09
C SER A 208 7.29 6.78 -33.98
N GLN A 209 7.28 5.58 -34.55
CA GLN A 209 6.15 5.05 -35.34
C GLN A 209 5.02 4.45 -34.44
N GLY A 210 5.17 4.47 -33.12
CA GLY A 210 4.17 3.98 -32.16
C GLY A 210 4.21 2.49 -31.85
N THR A 211 5.18 1.73 -32.39
CA THR A 211 5.32 0.28 -32.18
C THR A 211 6.16 0.01 -30.92
N TRP A 212 5.66 -0.87 -30.02
CA TRP A 212 6.41 -1.36 -28.90
C TRP A 212 7.39 -2.46 -29.30
N LYS A 213 8.63 -2.35 -28.83
CA LYS A 213 9.67 -3.36 -28.96
C LYS A 213 10.13 -3.77 -27.57
N GLU A 214 10.23 -5.08 -27.33
CA GLU A 214 10.77 -5.64 -26.09
C GLU A 214 12.26 -5.94 -26.25
N THR A 215 13.02 -5.67 -25.19
CA THR A 215 14.40 -6.12 -25.08
C THR A 215 14.45 -7.52 -24.46
N GLU A 216 15.60 -8.14 -24.38
CA GLU A 216 15.80 -9.39 -23.66
C GLU A 216 15.96 -9.19 -22.13
N TYR A 217 15.99 -7.94 -21.65
CA TYR A 217 16.31 -7.59 -20.26
C TYR A 217 15.06 -7.39 -19.42
N LYS A 218 15.03 -8.05 -18.23
CA LYS A 218 13.96 -7.90 -17.22
C LYS A 218 14.34 -6.94 -16.09
N SER A 219 15.62 -6.61 -15.97
CA SER A 219 16.16 -5.82 -14.86
C SER A 219 17.32 -4.97 -15.33
N LEU A 220 17.52 -3.84 -14.63
CA LEU A 220 18.69 -2.99 -14.80
C LEU A 220 19.94 -3.55 -14.08
N LEU A 221 19.80 -4.58 -13.24
CA LEU A 221 20.91 -5.14 -12.47
C LEU A 221 21.94 -5.77 -13.40
N SER A 222 23.18 -5.34 -13.28
CA SER A 222 24.40 -5.84 -13.92
C SER A 222 24.66 -5.49 -15.40
N ARG A 223 23.69 -4.94 -16.14
CA ARG A 223 23.84 -4.63 -17.57
C ARG A 223 23.25 -3.28 -18.01
N GLU A 224 23.11 -2.33 -17.08
CA GLU A 224 22.43 -1.06 -17.37
C GLU A 224 23.05 -0.30 -18.54
N LYS A 225 24.38 -0.30 -18.64
CA LYS A 225 25.09 0.39 -19.74
C LYS A 225 24.80 -0.23 -21.09
N GLU A 226 24.82 -1.58 -21.15
CA GLU A 226 24.56 -2.31 -22.39
C GLU A 226 23.13 -2.09 -22.87
N ILE A 227 22.16 -2.12 -21.96
CA ILE A 227 20.74 -1.91 -22.27
C ILE A 227 20.53 -0.57 -22.97
N PHE A 228 21.07 0.51 -22.42
CA PHE A 228 20.89 1.83 -22.97
C PHE A 228 21.75 2.12 -24.21
N GLN A 229 22.85 1.41 -24.42
CA GLN A 229 23.66 1.52 -25.64
C GLN A 229 23.00 0.88 -26.87
N HIS A 230 22.18 -0.18 -26.65
CA HIS A 230 21.50 -0.89 -27.73
C HIS A 230 20.10 -0.36 -28.06
N LEU A 231 19.57 0.60 -27.28
CA LEU A 231 18.32 1.24 -27.61
C LEU A 231 18.51 2.16 -28.80
N ASP A 232 17.72 1.91 -29.84
CA ASP A 232 17.62 2.82 -30.97
C ASP A 232 17.16 4.19 -30.47
N MET A 233 17.92 5.24 -30.76
CA MET A 233 17.69 6.57 -30.17
C MET A 233 16.40 7.24 -30.65
N GLU A 234 15.70 6.65 -31.62
CA GLU A 234 14.42 7.15 -32.14
C GLU A 234 13.20 6.53 -31.42
N PHE A 235 13.14 6.59 -30.11
CA PHE A 235 11.95 6.17 -29.37
C PHE A 235 11.34 7.32 -28.54
N ASP A 236 10.03 7.25 -28.31
CA ASP A 236 9.28 8.28 -27.60
C ASP A 236 8.91 7.87 -26.15
N SER A 237 8.99 6.58 -25.83
CA SER A 237 8.64 6.07 -24.52
C SER A 237 9.52 4.88 -24.13
N LEU A 238 10.03 4.89 -22.90
CA LEU A 238 10.77 3.79 -22.29
C LEU A 238 9.93 3.21 -21.13
N TYR A 239 9.70 1.91 -21.16
CA TYR A 239 9.01 1.18 -20.09
C TYR A 239 10.00 0.34 -19.29
N LEU A 240 10.01 0.53 -17.97
CA LEU A 240 10.83 -0.22 -17.03
C LEU A 240 9.93 -1.01 -16.06
N PRO A 241 9.90 -2.36 -16.17
CA PRO A 241 9.16 -3.22 -15.24
C PRO A 241 9.87 -3.47 -13.91
N CYS A 242 11.11 -3.05 -13.80
CA CYS A 242 12.03 -3.38 -12.71
C CYS A 242 12.29 -2.20 -11.76
N PRO A 243 12.79 -2.47 -10.54
CA PRO A 243 13.17 -1.43 -9.60
C PRO A 243 14.31 -0.54 -10.10
N ILE A 244 14.20 0.76 -9.82
CA ILE A 244 15.28 1.74 -9.92
C ILE A 244 15.75 2.02 -8.50
N THR A 245 17.04 1.82 -8.25
CA THR A 245 17.69 2.06 -6.95
C THR A 245 18.65 3.26 -7.00
N ASP A 246 19.01 3.81 -5.85
CA ASP A 246 19.99 4.90 -5.80
C ASP A 246 21.33 4.51 -6.44
N LYS A 247 21.72 3.24 -6.38
CA LYS A 247 22.96 2.75 -7.04
C LYS A 247 22.85 2.78 -8.57
N GLY A 248 21.69 2.43 -9.13
CA GLY A 248 21.44 2.47 -10.58
C GLY A 248 21.07 3.86 -11.09
N PHE A 249 20.72 4.80 -10.21
CA PHE A 249 20.24 6.11 -10.60
C PHE A 249 21.19 6.94 -11.49
N PRO A 250 22.54 6.97 -11.24
CA PRO A 250 23.47 7.73 -12.09
C PRO A 250 23.40 7.34 -13.57
N ILE A 251 23.20 6.07 -13.87
CA ILE A 251 23.13 5.54 -15.24
C ILE A 251 21.83 6.00 -15.90
N ILE A 252 20.71 5.86 -15.20
CA ILE A 252 19.40 6.37 -15.68
C ILE A 252 19.46 7.88 -15.86
N LYS A 253 20.08 8.61 -14.94
CA LYS A 253 20.24 10.05 -15.03
C LYS A 253 21.02 10.43 -16.29
N SER A 254 22.15 9.79 -16.58
CA SER A 254 22.95 10.03 -17.79
C SER A 254 22.15 9.75 -19.05
N PHE A 255 21.40 8.67 -19.08
CA PHE A 255 20.54 8.33 -20.20
C PHE A 255 19.43 9.38 -20.41
N LEU A 256 18.70 9.76 -19.36
CA LEU A 256 17.61 10.72 -19.42
C LEU A 256 18.05 12.16 -19.75
N GLN A 257 19.33 12.50 -19.58
CA GLN A 257 19.87 13.78 -20.02
C GLN A 257 19.94 13.87 -21.55
N GLN A 258 20.11 12.74 -22.22
CA GLN A 258 20.15 12.64 -23.69
C GLN A 258 18.76 12.38 -24.27
N TYR A 259 17.91 11.69 -23.52
CA TYR A 259 16.58 11.26 -23.93
C TYR A 259 15.47 12.07 -23.25
N LYS A 260 14.54 12.61 -24.03
CA LYS A 260 13.47 13.53 -23.58
C LYS A 260 12.07 12.91 -23.55
N GLY A 261 11.93 11.62 -23.83
CA GLY A 261 10.64 10.94 -23.92
C GLY A 261 9.99 10.58 -22.57
N GLU A 262 8.92 9.80 -22.62
CA GLU A 262 8.22 9.31 -21.45
C GLU A 262 9.02 8.18 -20.77
N LEU A 263 9.25 8.30 -19.47
CA LEU A 263 9.71 7.19 -18.63
C LEU A 263 8.49 6.58 -17.94
N ILE A 264 8.15 5.35 -18.29
CA ILE A 264 6.97 4.66 -17.78
C ILE A 264 7.39 3.51 -16.88
N LEU A 265 6.90 3.51 -15.65
CA LEU A 265 7.07 2.41 -14.70
C LEU A 265 5.75 1.65 -14.56
N ARG A 266 5.82 0.40 -14.19
CA ARG A 266 4.63 -0.38 -13.85
C ARG A 266 3.90 0.22 -12.66
N HIS A 267 4.65 0.58 -11.60
CA HIS A 267 4.12 1.15 -10.37
C HIS A 267 5.15 2.08 -9.71
N PRO A 268 4.74 3.16 -8.99
CA PRO A 268 5.66 4.11 -8.35
C PRO A 268 6.62 3.46 -7.34
N TYR A 269 6.20 2.39 -6.68
CA TYR A 269 7.04 1.66 -5.71
C TYR A 269 8.26 0.96 -6.31
N LEU A 270 8.38 0.92 -7.63
CA LEU A 270 9.63 0.51 -8.28
C LEU A 270 10.75 1.56 -8.12
N LEU A 271 10.42 2.76 -7.64
CA LEU A 271 11.39 3.81 -7.33
C LEU A 271 11.92 3.65 -5.89
N HIS A 272 12.94 2.81 -5.72
CA HIS A 272 13.70 2.67 -4.46
C HIS A 272 14.84 3.68 -4.42
N ILE A 273 14.51 4.95 -4.56
CA ILE A 273 15.45 6.07 -4.62
C ILE A 273 15.11 7.11 -3.55
N SER A 274 16.11 7.91 -3.20
CA SER A 274 15.97 9.03 -2.28
C SER A 274 15.00 10.09 -2.82
N LEU A 275 14.46 10.93 -1.93
CA LEU A 275 13.60 12.04 -2.30
C LEU A 275 14.26 12.99 -3.31
N ASN A 276 15.57 13.24 -3.16
CA ASN A 276 16.33 14.08 -4.07
C ASN A 276 16.37 13.49 -5.50
N HIS A 277 16.61 12.20 -5.63
CA HIS A 277 16.59 11.53 -6.93
C HIS A 277 15.21 11.47 -7.53
N LEU A 278 14.17 11.24 -6.72
CA LEU A 278 12.79 11.28 -7.18
C LEU A 278 12.41 12.67 -7.72
N ASN A 279 12.74 13.74 -6.99
CA ASN A 279 12.49 15.10 -7.43
C ASN A 279 13.24 15.43 -8.73
N TRP A 280 14.47 14.95 -8.86
CA TRP A 280 15.23 15.10 -10.11
C TRP A 280 14.54 14.39 -11.28
N LEU A 281 14.08 13.14 -11.12
CA LEU A 281 13.35 12.40 -12.15
C LEU A 281 12.08 13.14 -12.57
N LYS A 282 11.27 13.59 -11.62
CA LYS A 282 10.02 14.32 -11.89
C LYS A 282 10.27 15.63 -12.66
N LYS A 283 11.39 16.31 -12.40
CA LYS A 283 11.74 17.56 -13.06
C LYS A 283 12.34 17.35 -14.45
N ASN A 284 13.11 16.29 -14.65
CA ASN A 284 13.96 16.10 -15.84
C ASN A 284 13.47 15.00 -16.78
N SER A 285 12.35 14.33 -16.46
CA SER A 285 11.74 13.35 -17.35
C SER A 285 10.20 13.47 -17.33
N GLN A 286 9.56 12.91 -18.35
CA GLN A 286 8.11 12.72 -18.34
C GLN A 286 7.76 11.42 -17.62
N LEU A 287 7.99 11.42 -16.28
CA LEU A 287 7.77 10.25 -15.45
C LEU A 287 6.27 9.93 -15.34
N LYS A 288 5.89 8.70 -15.70
CA LYS A 288 4.53 8.17 -15.61
C LYS A 288 4.51 6.75 -15.08
N VAL A 289 3.33 6.28 -14.68
CA VAL A 289 3.12 4.92 -14.18
C VAL A 289 1.90 4.29 -14.83
N ILE A 290 1.90 2.97 -15.00
CA ILE A 290 0.71 2.24 -15.45
C ILE A 290 -0.34 2.20 -14.33
N SER A 291 0.06 1.81 -13.12
CA SER A 291 -0.80 1.71 -11.94
C SER A 291 -0.39 2.77 -10.91
N PRO A 292 -1.21 3.81 -10.67
CA PRO A 292 -0.85 4.87 -9.74
C PRO A 292 -0.96 4.43 -8.28
N PHE A 293 -0.15 5.03 -7.42
CA PHE A 293 -0.27 4.91 -5.98
C PHE A 293 -1.31 5.89 -5.45
N LYS A 294 -2.42 5.37 -4.91
CA LYS A 294 -3.58 6.16 -4.53
C LYS A 294 -3.57 6.51 -3.03
N LEU A 295 -2.59 7.28 -2.58
CA LEU A 295 -2.55 7.80 -1.21
C LEU A 295 -3.69 8.80 -1.00
N LYS A 296 -4.58 8.53 -0.04
CA LYS A 296 -5.80 9.32 0.22
C LYS A 296 -5.76 10.08 1.54
N ALA A 297 -5.06 9.52 2.54
CA ALA A 297 -5.01 10.09 3.88
C ALA A 297 -3.77 9.62 4.64
N ILE A 298 -3.40 10.37 5.67
CA ILE A 298 -2.28 10.07 6.56
C ILE A 298 -2.81 10.06 8.00
N ALA A 299 -2.50 9.00 8.75
CA ALA A 299 -2.73 8.93 10.18
C ALA A 299 -1.40 8.97 10.93
N VAL A 300 -1.27 9.87 11.87
CA VAL A 300 -0.13 9.97 12.78
C VAL A 300 -0.44 9.16 14.03
N ASN A 301 0.46 8.28 14.43
CA ASN A 301 0.45 7.72 15.77
C ASN A 301 1.62 8.35 16.53
N SER A 302 1.33 9.30 17.42
CA SER A 302 2.35 10.04 18.16
C SER A 302 3.12 9.20 19.20
N TYR A 303 2.67 7.98 19.49
CA TYR A 303 3.32 7.06 20.42
C TYR A 303 3.81 5.81 19.69
N ALA A 304 5.01 5.37 20.03
CA ALA A 304 5.55 4.08 19.59
C ALA A 304 5.54 3.08 20.74
N SER A 305 5.41 1.79 20.41
CA SER A 305 5.47 0.69 21.40
C SER A 305 6.81 0.62 22.16
N ASN A 306 7.88 1.18 21.58
CA ASN A 306 9.19 1.26 22.22
C ASN A 306 9.35 2.48 23.16
N GLY A 307 8.26 3.15 23.53
CA GLY A 307 8.25 4.30 24.43
C GLY A 307 8.64 5.64 23.77
N LYS A 308 9.02 5.67 22.49
CA LYS A 308 9.27 6.91 21.77
C LYS A 308 7.96 7.69 21.61
N HIS A 309 8.04 8.98 21.85
CA HIS A 309 6.92 9.91 21.70
C HIS A 309 7.36 11.13 20.91
N LEU A 310 6.53 11.55 19.97
CA LEU A 310 6.65 12.84 19.27
C LEU A 310 5.37 13.63 19.45
N PRO A 311 5.45 14.96 19.72
CA PRO A 311 4.25 15.80 19.83
C PRO A 311 3.43 15.74 18.54
N SER A 312 2.19 15.27 18.65
CA SER A 312 1.29 15.07 17.49
C SER A 312 1.10 16.35 16.69
N ASP A 313 0.85 17.49 17.35
CA ASP A 313 0.63 18.77 16.67
C ASP A 313 1.86 19.25 15.93
N ALA A 314 3.05 19.05 16.49
CA ALA A 314 4.31 19.42 15.83
C ALA A 314 4.50 18.60 14.56
N LEU A 315 4.38 17.27 14.65
CA LEU A 315 4.55 16.38 13.50
C LEU A 315 3.49 16.63 12.42
N ARG A 316 2.22 16.78 12.80
CA ARG A 316 1.15 17.13 11.84
C ARG A 316 1.39 18.47 11.15
N THR A 317 1.86 19.48 11.88
CA THR A 317 2.17 20.80 11.34
C THR A 317 3.31 20.71 10.32
N LEU A 318 4.39 20.00 10.64
CA LEU A 318 5.50 19.79 9.72
C LEU A 318 5.06 19.07 8.44
N ILE A 319 4.24 18.04 8.56
CA ILE A 319 3.72 17.33 7.38
C ILE A 319 2.84 18.25 6.55
N ARG A 320 1.94 19.03 7.15
CA ARG A 320 1.04 19.96 6.45
C ARG A 320 1.77 21.05 5.69
N GLN A 321 2.89 21.52 6.20
CA GLN A 321 3.74 22.51 5.50
C GLN A 321 4.27 21.97 4.17
N ARG A 322 4.44 20.65 4.07
CA ARG A 322 4.92 19.96 2.85
C ARG A 322 3.80 19.34 2.02
N ILE A 323 2.70 18.92 2.68
CA ILE A 323 1.58 18.18 2.06
C ILE A 323 0.26 18.86 2.47
N SER A 324 -0.20 19.80 1.67
CA SER A 324 -1.38 20.62 2.01
C SER A 324 -2.73 20.00 1.65
N LYS A 325 -2.75 18.99 0.77
CA LYS A 325 -3.99 18.48 0.15
C LYS A 325 -4.53 17.17 0.75
N LEU A 326 -3.77 16.49 1.58
CA LEU A 326 -4.23 15.25 2.21
C LEU A 326 -4.76 15.51 3.62
N PRO A 327 -5.88 14.88 4.02
CA PRO A 327 -6.32 14.91 5.39
C PRO A 327 -5.34 14.15 6.28
N ILE A 328 -5.02 14.76 7.44
CA ILE A 328 -4.07 14.21 8.41
C ILE A 328 -4.72 14.23 9.78
N ILE A 329 -4.84 13.07 10.42
CA ILE A 329 -5.37 12.90 11.77
C ILE A 329 -4.33 12.28 12.70
N ASP A 330 -4.54 12.41 14.01
CA ASP A 330 -3.82 11.60 15.01
C ASP A 330 -4.69 10.42 15.45
N VAL A 331 -4.10 9.24 15.48
CA VAL A 331 -4.78 8.00 15.91
C VAL A 331 -5.27 8.11 17.37
N LYS A 332 -4.56 8.88 18.22
CA LYS A 332 -4.95 9.11 19.62
C LYS A 332 -6.17 10.03 19.81
N GLU A 333 -6.48 10.83 18.80
CA GLU A 333 -7.64 11.75 18.85
C GLU A 333 -8.96 11.08 18.45
N ILE A 334 -8.90 9.85 17.95
CA ILE A 334 -10.05 9.09 17.43
C ILE A 334 -10.37 7.83 18.23
N ILE A 335 -9.61 7.56 19.32
CA ILE A 335 -9.80 6.43 20.24
C ILE A 335 -10.55 6.87 21.48
#